data_0ff73e4beed65c70689ea606c720635e
#
_entry.id   0ff73e4beed65c70689ea606c720635e
#
_cell.length_a   1.000
_cell.length_b   1.000
_cell.length_c   1.000
_cell.angle_alpha   90.00
_cell.angle_beta   90.00
_cell.angle_gamma   90.00
#
_symmetry.space_group_name_H-M   'P 1'
#
loop_
_entity.id
_entity.type
_entity.pdbx_description
1 polymer ?
#
loop_
_entity_poly.entity_id
_entity_poly.type
_entity_poly.pdbx_seq_one_letter_code
_entity_poly.pdbx_strand_id
1 'polypeptide(L)'
;MTRTFPGTVFSNREGVTLPENGCGITVGNFDGVHLGHREIVARLISLVQSRGLPAVALTFDPHPAELLHPGLARHFLTTTRRRAELLLSLGLDAVFVLNTTRELLNLSAEEFYSEVLCRRFRPAAIAEGEDFHFGHNRQGTLSDLQRWADRDSIALTAVTPVQIAGTAVSSSRIRVLLEEGNVADANDLLVFPYRVEGQVVEGQRRGKALGFPTANLGNVHTLVPHDGVYAGVATTASGARYGAAIHVGKNLTFSATERTIEVHLLGFTGDLYGQLLQVEFFQRLRSTEKFDGVEALREQLHADVVHVESLSRLNVGKPQTQGVSLSSTRFSG
;
A
#
# COMPACT_ATOMS: atom_id res chain seq x y z
N MET A 1 21.21 24.83 16.68
CA MET A 1 20.27 23.85 17.26
C MET A 1 20.14 22.69 16.31
N THR A 2 20.28 21.49 16.79
CA THR A 2 20.15 20.27 15.96
C THR A 2 18.67 20.04 15.67
N ARG A 3 18.28 20.01 14.38
CA ARG A 3 16.91 19.66 13.99
C ARG A 3 16.66 18.17 14.26
N THR A 4 15.53 17.83 14.83
CA THR A 4 15.11 16.44 15.08
C THR A 4 13.87 16.13 14.25
N PHE A 5 13.84 14.96 13.62
CA PHE A 5 12.73 14.49 12.80
C PHE A 5 12.20 13.17 13.38
N PRO A 6 11.24 13.23 14.32
CA PRO A 6 10.70 12.03 14.95
C PRO A 6 9.90 11.18 13.97
N GLY A 7 9.70 9.92 14.30
CA GLY A 7 8.94 9.00 13.48
C GLY A 7 8.74 7.64 14.13
N THR A 8 8.35 6.68 13.31
CA THR A 8 8.12 5.28 13.71
C THR A 8 8.98 4.34 12.87
N VAL A 9 9.58 3.33 13.49
CA VAL A 9 10.31 2.25 12.82
C VAL A 9 9.43 1.01 12.82
N PHE A 10 9.30 0.38 11.66
CA PHE A 10 8.73 -0.95 11.51
C PHE A 10 9.83 -1.94 11.15
N SER A 11 9.88 -3.09 11.79
CA SER A 11 10.84 -4.14 11.48
C SER A 11 10.28 -5.53 11.78
N ASN A 12 10.92 -6.55 11.21
CA ASN A 12 10.61 -7.96 11.47
C ASN A 12 11.37 -8.50 12.70
N ARG A 13 12.28 -7.69 13.25
CA ARG A 13 13.13 -8.04 14.38
C ARG A 13 12.88 -7.07 15.53
N GLU A 14 12.91 -7.57 16.75
CA GLU A 14 12.85 -6.70 17.92
C GLU A 14 14.15 -5.88 18.05
N GLY A 15 14.00 -4.64 18.53
CA GLY A 15 15.15 -3.79 18.88
C GLY A 15 15.96 -3.23 17.72
N VAL A 16 15.40 -3.14 16.49
CA VAL A 16 16.09 -2.45 15.39
C VAL A 16 16.24 -0.97 15.74
N THR A 17 17.49 -0.58 15.97
CA THR A 17 17.93 0.81 16.09
C THR A 17 18.49 1.30 14.76
N LEU A 18 18.69 2.61 14.65
CA LEU A 18 19.46 3.16 13.52
C LEU A 18 20.83 2.50 13.48
N PRO A 19 21.28 2.03 12.30
CA PRO A 19 22.54 1.30 12.22
C PRO A 19 23.73 2.20 12.54
N GLU A 20 24.51 1.81 13.53
CA GLU A 20 25.73 2.57 13.92
C GLU A 20 26.80 2.54 12.83
N ASN A 21 26.88 1.43 12.11
CA ASN A 21 27.89 1.17 11.07
C ASN A 21 27.45 1.56 9.66
N GLY A 22 26.33 2.28 9.52
CA GLY A 22 25.78 2.66 8.24
C GLY A 22 24.79 1.62 7.68
N CYS A 23 24.13 1.97 6.59
CA CYS A 23 23.11 1.15 5.95
C CYS A 23 23.05 1.39 4.44
N GLY A 24 22.32 0.55 3.73
CA GLY A 24 21.74 0.93 2.46
C GLY A 24 20.39 1.58 2.68
N ILE A 25 20.10 2.67 1.98
CA ILE A 25 18.84 3.40 2.13
C ILE A 25 18.18 3.70 0.79
N THR A 26 16.87 3.62 0.76
CA THR A 26 16.02 4.18 -0.30
C THR A 26 14.95 5.07 0.31
N VAL A 27 14.55 6.12 -0.41
CA VAL A 27 13.62 7.14 0.10
C VAL A 27 12.45 7.30 -0.84
N GLY A 28 11.24 7.19 -0.34
CA GLY A 28 10.07 7.38 -1.20
C GLY A 28 8.75 7.31 -0.46
N ASN A 29 7.70 7.68 -1.16
CA ASN A 29 6.34 7.51 -0.64
C ASN A 29 5.92 6.04 -0.67
N PHE A 30 6.44 5.24 -1.59
CA PHE A 30 6.18 3.80 -1.77
C PHE A 30 4.70 3.41 -1.77
N ASP A 31 3.82 4.34 -2.16
CA ASP A 31 2.39 4.09 -2.12
C ASP A 31 2.00 2.98 -3.11
N GLY A 32 1.34 1.93 -2.60
CA GLY A 32 0.97 0.71 -3.32
C GLY A 32 2.06 -0.36 -3.41
N VAL A 33 3.34 -0.03 -3.20
CA VAL A 33 4.49 -0.95 -3.35
C VAL A 33 4.42 -1.72 -4.67
N HIS A 34 4.60 -1.01 -5.78
CA HIS A 34 4.51 -1.54 -7.13
C HIS A 34 5.85 -2.13 -7.63
N LEU A 35 5.85 -2.70 -8.83
CA LEU A 35 7.02 -3.38 -9.42
C LEU A 35 8.26 -2.49 -9.51
N GLY A 36 8.10 -1.17 -9.76
CA GLY A 36 9.22 -0.23 -9.73
C GLY A 36 9.86 -0.12 -8.35
N HIS A 37 9.05 -0.07 -7.29
CA HIS A 37 9.56 -0.07 -5.91
C HIS A 37 10.29 -1.38 -5.58
N ARG A 38 9.77 -2.52 -6.04
CA ARG A 38 10.44 -3.83 -5.87
C ARG A 38 11.83 -3.83 -6.50
N GLU A 39 11.98 -3.27 -7.69
CA GLU A 39 13.29 -3.20 -8.35
C GLU A 39 14.27 -2.33 -7.58
N ILE A 40 13.85 -1.16 -7.07
CA ILE A 40 14.67 -0.30 -6.23
C ILE A 40 15.14 -1.04 -4.97
N VAL A 41 14.21 -1.71 -4.27
CA VAL A 41 14.52 -2.50 -3.06
C VAL A 41 15.50 -3.63 -3.38
N ALA A 42 15.30 -4.38 -4.48
CA ALA A 42 16.18 -5.46 -4.89
C ALA A 42 17.61 -4.96 -5.18
N ARG A 43 17.73 -3.80 -5.86
CA ARG A 43 19.03 -3.17 -6.11
C ARG A 43 19.71 -2.73 -4.83
N LEU A 44 18.97 -2.11 -3.91
CA LEU A 44 19.49 -1.70 -2.62
C LEU A 44 20.06 -2.89 -1.83
N ILE A 45 19.28 -3.96 -1.70
CA ILE A 45 19.70 -5.17 -1.00
C ILE A 45 21.00 -5.74 -1.62
N SER A 46 21.04 -5.82 -2.95
CA SER A 46 22.24 -6.30 -3.68
C SER A 46 23.48 -5.46 -3.40
N LEU A 47 23.35 -4.12 -3.27
CA LEU A 47 24.46 -3.21 -2.97
C LEU A 47 25.08 -3.43 -1.59
N VAL A 48 24.27 -3.81 -0.60
CA VAL A 48 24.71 -3.88 0.79
C VAL A 48 24.94 -5.30 1.29
N GLN A 49 24.42 -6.32 0.61
CA GLN A 49 24.51 -7.72 1.03
C GLN A 49 25.94 -8.19 1.22
N SER A 50 26.85 -7.85 0.28
CA SER A 50 28.27 -8.25 0.36
C SER A 50 29.02 -7.55 1.50
N ARG A 51 28.48 -6.43 2.01
CA ARG A 51 29.06 -5.64 3.11
C ARG A 51 28.45 -6.01 4.47
N GLY A 52 27.44 -6.90 4.50
CA GLY A 52 26.72 -7.24 5.74
C GLY A 52 25.97 -6.08 6.37
N LEU A 53 25.63 -5.03 5.58
CA LEU A 53 24.93 -3.85 6.07
C LEU A 53 23.41 -4.03 5.87
N PRO A 54 22.58 -3.47 6.78
CA PRO A 54 21.14 -3.53 6.63
C PRO A 54 20.66 -2.67 5.47
N ALA A 55 19.60 -3.15 4.78
CA ALA A 55 18.86 -2.40 3.78
C ALA A 55 17.60 -1.81 4.40
N VAL A 56 17.41 -0.49 4.32
CA VAL A 56 16.28 0.19 4.93
C VAL A 56 15.55 1.10 3.95
N ALA A 57 14.24 1.29 4.16
CA ALA A 57 13.49 2.32 3.47
C ALA A 57 13.14 3.47 4.41
N LEU A 58 13.14 4.68 3.87
CA LEU A 58 12.63 5.89 4.50
C LEU A 58 11.36 6.33 3.80
N THR A 59 10.26 6.45 4.53
CA THR A 59 8.98 6.94 4.04
C THR A 59 8.37 7.95 5.00
N PHE A 60 7.17 8.45 4.71
CA PHE A 60 6.58 9.62 5.33
C PHE A 60 5.15 9.36 5.77
N ASP A 61 4.75 9.91 6.92
CA ASP A 61 3.38 9.92 7.42
C ASP A 61 3.08 11.21 8.21
N PRO A 62 2.03 11.98 7.88
CA PRO A 62 1.18 11.83 6.72
C PRO A 62 1.96 11.96 5.40
N HIS A 63 1.33 11.53 4.29
CA HIS A 63 1.95 11.67 2.97
C HIS A 63 2.21 13.16 2.66
N PRO A 64 3.39 13.55 2.15
CA PRO A 64 3.74 14.96 1.88
C PRO A 64 2.66 15.75 1.13
N ALA A 65 1.99 15.13 0.18
CA ALA A 65 0.92 15.77 -0.59
C ALA A 65 -0.30 16.17 0.24
N GLU A 66 -0.55 15.54 1.40
CA GLU A 66 -1.66 15.92 2.28
C GLU A 66 -1.42 17.29 2.93
N LEU A 67 -0.16 17.56 3.31
CA LEU A 67 0.21 18.84 3.90
C LEU A 67 0.42 19.94 2.87
N LEU A 68 0.90 19.57 1.66
CA LEU A 68 1.15 20.53 0.57
C LEU A 68 -0.15 20.97 -0.12
N HIS A 69 -1.14 20.10 -0.18
CA HIS A 69 -2.41 20.34 -0.86
C HIS A 69 -3.60 19.94 0.03
N PRO A 70 -3.80 20.62 1.18
CA PRO A 70 -4.92 20.35 2.06
C PRO A 70 -6.24 20.62 1.30
N GLY A 71 -7.10 19.61 1.24
CA GLY A 71 -8.37 19.66 0.50
C GLY A 71 -8.37 18.93 -0.84
N LEU A 72 -7.24 18.51 -1.37
CA LEU A 72 -7.22 17.50 -2.41
C LEU A 72 -7.35 16.11 -1.73
N ALA A 73 -8.58 15.56 -1.78
CA ALA A 73 -8.80 14.19 -1.33
C ALA A 73 -7.96 13.24 -2.22
N ARG A 74 -6.75 12.90 -1.77
CA ARG A 74 -5.94 11.88 -2.42
C ARG A 74 -6.22 10.56 -1.71
N HIS A 75 -6.78 9.66 -2.44
CA HIS A 75 -6.93 8.30 -1.96
C HIS A 75 -5.62 7.55 -2.15
N PHE A 76 -5.00 7.14 -1.04
CA PHE A 76 -3.77 6.36 -1.07
C PHE A 76 -4.08 4.90 -1.39
N LEU A 77 -3.10 4.22 -1.99
CA LEU A 77 -3.20 2.80 -2.32
C LEU A 77 -2.98 1.92 -1.09
N THR A 78 -2.21 2.40 -0.14
CA THR A 78 -1.85 1.67 1.07
C THR A 78 -1.87 2.56 2.32
N THR A 79 -2.31 2.01 3.45
CA THR A 79 -2.04 2.60 4.76
C THR A 79 -0.53 2.56 5.04
N THR A 80 -0.05 3.42 5.93
CA THR A 80 1.38 3.45 6.33
C THR A 80 1.84 2.10 6.87
N ARG A 81 1.03 1.47 7.71
CA ARG A 81 1.30 0.13 8.24
C ARG A 81 1.41 -0.91 7.12
N ARG A 82 0.43 -0.94 6.20
CA ARG A 82 0.44 -1.90 5.08
C ARG A 82 1.64 -1.69 4.17
N ARG A 83 1.99 -0.46 3.89
CA ARG A 83 3.19 -0.10 3.12
C ARG A 83 4.46 -0.65 3.75
N ALA A 84 4.62 -0.47 5.07
CA ALA A 84 5.75 -1.02 5.81
C ALA A 84 5.78 -2.56 5.75
N GLU A 85 4.63 -3.23 5.95
CA GLU A 85 4.52 -4.70 5.81
C GLU A 85 4.99 -5.18 4.43
N LEU A 86 4.53 -4.52 3.37
CA LEU A 86 4.89 -4.89 2.00
C LEU A 86 6.37 -4.67 1.72
N LEU A 87 6.94 -3.55 2.14
CA LEU A 87 8.36 -3.26 1.97
C LEU A 87 9.26 -4.25 2.71
N LEU A 88 8.91 -4.58 3.96
CA LEU A 88 9.62 -5.59 4.74
C LEU A 88 9.54 -6.97 4.11
N SER A 89 8.41 -7.32 3.49
CA SER A 89 8.25 -8.59 2.79
C SER A 89 9.11 -8.70 1.52
N LEU A 90 9.60 -7.58 0.99
CA LEU A 90 10.58 -7.55 -0.10
C LEU A 90 12.02 -7.80 0.37
N GLY A 91 12.24 -7.96 1.67
CA GLY A 91 13.54 -8.28 2.24
C GLY A 91 14.28 -7.10 2.87
N LEU A 92 13.64 -5.95 3.05
CA LEU A 92 14.22 -4.87 3.85
C LEU A 92 14.30 -5.27 5.33
N ASP A 93 15.33 -4.80 6.01
CA ASP A 93 15.51 -5.02 7.45
C ASP A 93 14.64 -4.10 8.30
N ALA A 94 14.39 -2.86 7.84
CA ALA A 94 13.53 -1.90 8.51
C ALA A 94 12.90 -0.88 7.55
N VAL A 95 11.78 -0.33 7.97
CA VAL A 95 11.12 0.82 7.32
C VAL A 95 10.99 1.94 8.34
N PHE A 96 11.66 3.05 8.07
CA PHE A 96 11.59 4.26 8.87
C PHE A 96 10.52 5.18 8.30
N VAL A 97 9.54 5.53 9.12
CA VAL A 97 8.45 6.43 8.76
C VAL A 97 8.66 7.75 9.49
N LEU A 98 9.08 8.78 8.77
CA LEU A 98 9.21 10.12 9.35
C LEU A 98 7.85 10.79 9.49
N ASN A 99 7.64 11.48 10.61
CA ASN A 99 6.51 12.39 10.74
C ASN A 99 6.70 13.54 9.77
N THR A 100 5.81 13.65 8.80
CA THR A 100 5.85 14.76 7.84
C THR A 100 5.41 16.03 8.54
N THR A 101 6.28 17.02 8.54
CA THR A 101 6.01 18.35 9.09
C THR A 101 6.34 19.41 8.05
N ARG A 102 5.81 20.62 8.22
CA ARG A 102 6.17 21.73 7.33
C ARG A 102 7.67 22.03 7.39
N GLU A 103 8.31 21.84 8.55
CA GLU A 103 9.74 22.02 8.71
C GLU A 103 10.52 21.02 7.82
N LEU A 104 10.14 19.74 7.84
CA LEU A 104 10.73 18.71 6.97
C LEU A 104 10.53 19.03 5.49
N LEU A 105 9.34 19.48 5.10
CA LEU A 105 9.00 19.81 3.71
C LEU A 105 9.69 21.08 3.20
N ASN A 106 10.14 21.97 4.09
CA ASN A 106 10.87 23.19 3.76
C ASN A 106 12.38 23.00 3.68
N LEU A 107 12.91 21.82 4.00
CA LEU A 107 14.33 21.55 3.82
C LEU A 107 14.71 21.65 2.34
N SER A 108 15.76 22.41 2.04
CA SER A 108 16.38 22.33 0.72
C SER A 108 16.84 20.89 0.42
N ALA A 109 17.14 20.59 -0.82
CA ALA A 109 17.64 19.27 -1.19
C ALA A 109 18.96 18.95 -0.44
N GLU A 110 19.86 19.92 -0.32
CA GLU A 110 21.14 19.73 0.40
C GLU A 110 20.94 19.55 1.91
N GLU A 111 20.02 20.29 2.53
CA GLU A 111 19.68 20.09 3.95
C GLU A 111 19.03 18.73 4.18
N PHE A 112 18.13 18.29 3.30
CA PHE A 112 17.53 16.96 3.40
C PHE A 112 18.60 15.86 3.28
N TYR A 113 19.51 15.98 2.31
CA TYR A 113 20.62 15.04 2.16
C TYR A 113 21.52 15.01 3.40
N SER A 114 21.97 16.18 3.87
CA SER A 114 22.94 16.25 4.97
C SER A 114 22.32 15.92 6.33
N GLU A 115 21.16 16.53 6.67
CA GLU A 115 20.56 16.44 8.01
C GLU A 115 19.73 15.16 8.17
N VAL A 116 18.99 14.75 7.11
CA VAL A 116 18.11 13.59 7.21
C VAL A 116 18.85 12.33 6.78
N LEU A 117 19.47 12.29 5.60
CA LEU A 117 20.11 11.07 5.12
C LEU A 117 21.46 10.82 5.79
N CYS A 118 22.42 11.72 5.61
CA CYS A 118 23.79 11.46 6.06
C CYS A 118 23.94 11.45 7.57
N ARG A 119 23.44 12.48 8.24
CA ARG A 119 23.62 12.62 9.68
C ARG A 119 22.92 11.51 10.47
N ARG A 120 21.72 11.12 10.01
CA ARG A 120 20.87 10.18 10.73
C ARG A 120 21.13 8.74 10.36
N PHE A 121 21.22 8.43 9.06
CA PHE A 121 21.30 7.05 8.56
C PHE A 121 22.72 6.64 8.20
N ARG A 122 23.66 7.60 8.01
CA ARG A 122 25.03 7.32 7.59
C ARG A 122 25.09 6.32 6.44
N PRO A 123 24.41 6.59 5.31
CA PRO A 123 24.27 5.63 4.24
C PRO A 123 25.63 5.26 3.65
N ALA A 124 25.90 3.96 3.50
CA ALA A 124 27.01 3.44 2.71
C ALA A 124 26.60 3.22 1.26
N ALA A 125 25.28 3.10 1.01
CA ALA A 125 24.70 2.94 -0.31
C ALA A 125 23.31 3.55 -0.38
N ILE A 126 22.96 4.08 -1.57
CA ILE A 126 21.62 4.61 -1.87
C ILE A 126 21.16 3.99 -3.20
N ALA A 127 19.88 3.59 -3.29
CA ALA A 127 19.27 3.18 -4.54
C ALA A 127 17.98 3.99 -4.74
N GLU A 128 17.86 4.66 -5.90
CA GLU A 128 16.70 5.49 -6.23
C GLU A 128 16.30 5.35 -7.71
N GLY A 129 15.05 5.68 -8.02
CA GLY A 129 14.61 5.76 -9.40
C GLY A 129 15.29 6.90 -10.16
N GLU A 130 15.44 6.76 -11.48
CA GLU A 130 16.01 7.84 -12.34
C GLU A 130 15.19 9.14 -12.28
N ASP A 131 13.90 9.05 -11.94
CA ASP A 131 12.97 10.16 -11.79
C ASP A 131 12.85 10.68 -10.33
N PHE A 132 13.79 10.29 -9.46
CA PHE A 132 13.79 10.70 -8.07
C PHE A 132 14.00 12.19 -7.88
N HIS A 133 13.10 12.81 -7.10
CA HIS A 133 13.17 14.21 -6.73
C HIS A 133 12.87 14.38 -5.24
N PHE A 134 13.61 15.28 -4.58
CA PHE A 134 13.51 15.49 -3.14
C PHE A 134 13.78 16.95 -2.72
N GLY A 135 13.62 17.22 -1.44
CA GLY A 135 13.74 18.57 -0.89
C GLY A 135 12.58 19.49 -1.23
N HIS A 136 12.66 20.73 -0.77
CA HIS A 136 11.63 21.73 -0.95
C HIS A 136 11.25 21.90 -2.43
N ASN A 137 9.95 21.87 -2.74
CA ASN A 137 9.42 21.96 -4.10
C ASN A 137 10.04 20.95 -5.10
N ARG A 138 10.56 19.81 -4.61
CA ARG A 138 11.18 18.77 -5.44
C ARG A 138 12.40 19.30 -6.26
N GLN A 139 13.14 20.27 -5.73
CA GLN A 139 14.27 20.89 -6.44
C GLN A 139 15.48 19.97 -6.59
N GLY A 140 15.69 19.06 -5.62
CA GLY A 140 16.77 18.08 -5.70
C GLY A 140 16.48 17.00 -6.73
N THR A 141 17.50 16.70 -7.52
CA THR A 141 17.48 15.69 -8.57
C THR A 141 18.41 14.52 -8.26
N LEU A 142 18.29 13.45 -9.03
CA LEU A 142 19.23 12.33 -8.93
C LEU A 142 20.68 12.77 -9.23
N SER A 143 20.89 13.75 -10.13
CA SER A 143 22.21 14.28 -10.43
C SER A 143 22.82 15.06 -9.27
N ASP A 144 22.00 15.78 -8.49
CA ASP A 144 22.46 16.42 -7.27
C ASP A 144 22.85 15.38 -6.22
N LEU A 145 22.01 14.35 -6.05
CA LEU A 145 22.27 13.24 -5.14
C LEU A 145 23.57 12.50 -5.51
N GLN A 146 23.81 12.25 -6.80
CA GLN A 146 25.04 11.61 -7.29
C GLN A 146 26.27 12.44 -6.93
N ARG A 147 26.23 13.74 -7.21
CA ARG A 147 27.35 14.65 -6.90
C ARG A 147 27.71 14.65 -5.42
N TRP A 148 26.70 14.65 -4.54
CA TRP A 148 26.92 14.62 -3.09
C TRP A 148 27.34 13.23 -2.60
N ALA A 149 26.77 12.18 -3.15
CA ALA A 149 27.16 10.80 -2.83
C ALA A 149 28.62 10.54 -3.21
N ASP A 150 29.08 11.02 -4.38
CA ASP A 150 30.48 10.90 -4.80
C ASP A 150 31.42 11.64 -3.85
N ARG A 151 31.05 12.88 -3.46
CA ARG A 151 31.81 13.67 -2.46
C ARG A 151 31.98 12.91 -1.13
N ASP A 152 30.92 12.26 -0.68
CA ASP A 152 30.87 11.62 0.64
C ASP A 152 31.18 10.11 0.57
N SER A 153 31.65 9.61 -0.61
CA SER A 153 32.01 8.19 -0.83
C SER A 153 30.85 7.21 -0.59
N ILE A 154 29.63 7.63 -0.90
CA ILE A 154 28.42 6.81 -0.80
C ILE A 154 28.12 6.18 -2.18
N ALA A 155 27.93 4.87 -2.23
CA ALA A 155 27.56 4.20 -3.46
C ALA A 155 26.12 4.57 -3.85
N LEU A 156 25.90 5.14 -5.04
CA LEU A 156 24.57 5.42 -5.56
C LEU A 156 24.27 4.54 -6.78
N THR A 157 23.08 3.98 -6.83
CA THR A 157 22.56 3.28 -8.01
C THR A 157 21.23 3.91 -8.44
N ALA A 158 21.20 4.36 -9.70
CA ALA A 158 19.97 4.75 -10.39
C ALA A 158 19.25 3.49 -10.91
N VAL A 159 17.94 3.45 -10.74
CA VAL A 159 17.10 2.34 -11.21
C VAL A 159 16.17 2.85 -12.28
N THR A 160 16.29 2.29 -13.47
CA THR A 160 15.44 2.61 -14.61
C THR A 160 13.98 2.22 -14.32
N PRO A 161 13.00 3.08 -14.67
CA PRO A 161 11.60 2.79 -14.45
C PRO A 161 11.15 1.47 -15.10
N VAL A 162 10.52 0.59 -14.31
CA VAL A 162 9.91 -0.63 -14.84
C VAL A 162 8.76 -0.28 -15.75
N GLN A 163 8.71 -0.91 -16.93
CA GLN A 163 7.64 -0.71 -17.91
C GLN A 163 6.80 -1.97 -18.07
N ILE A 164 5.49 -1.81 -18.16
CA ILE A 164 4.52 -2.85 -18.53
C ILE A 164 3.71 -2.33 -19.70
N ALA A 165 3.66 -3.10 -20.78
CA ALA A 165 3.04 -2.70 -22.05
C ALA A 165 3.54 -1.33 -22.58
N GLY A 166 4.86 -1.08 -22.49
CA GLY A 166 5.50 0.13 -22.99
C GLY A 166 5.25 1.40 -22.16
N THR A 167 4.60 1.26 -20.99
CA THR A 167 4.29 2.40 -20.10
C THR A 167 4.88 2.18 -18.73
N ALA A 168 5.48 3.23 -18.15
CA ALA A 168 6.08 3.18 -16.83
C ALA A 168 5.05 2.78 -15.74
N VAL A 169 5.49 1.93 -14.82
CA VAL A 169 4.73 1.56 -13.65
C VAL A 169 4.82 2.68 -12.62
N SER A 170 3.68 3.18 -12.15
CA SER A 170 3.61 4.24 -11.15
C SER A 170 2.35 4.15 -10.30
N SER A 171 2.40 4.70 -9.07
CA SER A 171 1.22 4.79 -8.20
C SER A 171 0.07 5.58 -8.84
N SER A 172 0.37 6.58 -9.67
CA SER A 172 -0.65 7.36 -10.38
C SER A 172 -1.40 6.52 -11.42
N ARG A 173 -0.68 5.71 -12.20
CA ARG A 173 -1.30 4.78 -13.17
C ARG A 173 -2.17 3.75 -12.47
N ILE A 174 -1.71 3.21 -11.35
CA ILE A 174 -2.47 2.24 -10.55
C ILE A 174 -3.77 2.86 -10.03
N ARG A 175 -3.74 4.13 -9.55
CA ARG A 175 -4.96 4.83 -9.12
C ARG A 175 -5.98 4.96 -10.24
N VAL A 176 -5.55 5.37 -11.42
CA VAL A 176 -6.44 5.48 -12.60
C VAL A 176 -7.11 4.14 -12.91
N LEU A 177 -6.35 3.05 -12.97
CA LEU A 177 -6.89 1.72 -13.22
C LEU A 177 -7.92 1.29 -12.18
N LEU A 178 -7.67 1.56 -10.89
CA LEU A 178 -8.62 1.25 -9.82
C LEU A 178 -9.87 2.15 -9.88
N GLU A 179 -9.72 3.43 -10.21
CA GLU A 179 -10.83 4.38 -10.40
C GLU A 179 -11.70 4.04 -11.60
N GLU A 180 -11.17 3.33 -12.59
CA GLU A 180 -11.89 2.76 -13.73
C GLU A 180 -12.46 1.35 -13.45
N GLY A 181 -12.04 0.71 -12.34
CA GLY A 181 -12.43 -0.65 -11.96
C GLY A 181 -11.60 -1.75 -12.61
N ASN A 182 -10.51 -1.39 -13.28
CA ASN A 182 -9.56 -2.31 -13.93
C ASN A 182 -8.58 -2.90 -12.90
N VAL A 183 -9.12 -3.60 -11.90
CA VAL A 183 -8.31 -4.11 -10.76
C VAL A 183 -7.34 -5.22 -11.19
N ALA A 184 -7.63 -5.98 -12.23
CA ALA A 184 -6.72 -7.00 -12.76
C ALA A 184 -5.46 -6.34 -13.32
N ASP A 185 -5.60 -5.32 -14.18
CA ASP A 185 -4.48 -4.58 -14.75
C ASP A 185 -3.70 -3.81 -13.67
N ALA A 186 -4.41 -3.28 -12.64
CA ALA A 186 -3.75 -2.67 -11.50
C ALA A 186 -2.88 -3.68 -10.73
N ASN A 187 -3.35 -4.91 -10.56
CA ASN A 187 -2.61 -5.98 -9.90
C ASN A 187 -1.37 -6.41 -10.68
N ASP A 188 -1.38 -6.33 -12.01
CA ASP A 188 -0.21 -6.61 -12.85
C ASP A 188 0.92 -5.60 -12.64
N LEU A 189 0.61 -4.42 -12.10
CA LEU A 189 1.60 -3.38 -11.76
C LEU A 189 2.05 -3.44 -10.30
N LEU A 190 1.27 -4.08 -9.44
CA LEU A 190 1.53 -4.22 -8.02
C LEU A 190 2.37 -5.46 -7.72
N VAL A 191 3.08 -5.47 -6.60
CA VAL A 191 3.79 -6.67 -6.14
C VAL A 191 2.82 -7.67 -5.51
N PHE A 192 1.76 -7.16 -4.87
CA PHE A 192 0.71 -7.94 -4.22
C PHE A 192 -0.66 -7.44 -4.68
N PRO A 193 -1.68 -8.29 -4.66
CA PRO A 193 -3.03 -7.88 -5.04
C PRO A 193 -3.50 -6.65 -4.27
N TYR A 194 -4.24 -5.77 -4.95
CA TYR A 194 -4.82 -4.60 -4.32
C TYR A 194 -5.74 -4.99 -3.17
N ARG A 195 -5.52 -4.36 -2.01
CA ARG A 195 -6.23 -4.69 -0.77
C ARG A 195 -6.76 -3.43 -0.10
N VAL A 196 -8.01 -3.49 0.29
CA VAL A 196 -8.61 -2.55 1.25
C VAL A 196 -8.76 -3.23 2.59
N GLU A 197 -8.82 -2.45 3.66
CA GLU A 197 -9.16 -2.94 4.99
C GLU A 197 -10.14 -1.97 5.66
N GLY A 198 -11.05 -2.53 6.44
CA GLY A 198 -12.03 -1.76 7.17
C GLY A 198 -12.63 -2.54 8.32
N GLN A 199 -13.27 -1.84 9.23
CA GLN A 199 -14.02 -2.45 10.31
C GLN A 199 -15.40 -2.88 9.79
N VAL A 200 -15.83 -4.07 10.15
CA VAL A 200 -17.19 -4.54 9.80
C VAL A 200 -18.22 -3.77 10.63
N VAL A 201 -19.09 -3.04 9.94
CA VAL A 201 -20.15 -2.20 10.53
C VAL A 201 -21.53 -2.73 10.18
N GLU A 202 -22.54 -2.27 10.88
CA GLU A 202 -23.92 -2.60 10.55
C GLU A 202 -24.32 -2.05 9.18
N GLY A 203 -25.00 -2.87 8.39
CA GLY A 203 -25.58 -2.53 7.09
C GLY A 203 -27.07 -2.83 7.05
N GLN A 204 -27.65 -2.70 5.87
CA GLN A 204 -29.11 -2.85 5.67
C GLN A 204 -29.59 -4.32 5.75
N ARG A 205 -28.70 -5.31 5.89
CA ARG A 205 -29.00 -6.75 6.06
C ARG A 205 -29.84 -7.37 4.93
N ARG A 206 -29.95 -6.73 3.75
CA ARG A 206 -30.77 -7.20 2.60
C ARG A 206 -30.25 -8.52 2.05
N GLY A 207 -28.93 -8.72 1.96
CA GLY A 207 -28.33 -9.95 1.45
C GLY A 207 -28.65 -11.17 2.30
N LYS A 208 -28.82 -11.03 3.62
CA LYS A 208 -29.16 -12.14 4.51
C LYS A 208 -30.52 -12.77 4.16
N ALA A 209 -31.52 -11.95 3.81
CA ALA A 209 -32.84 -12.45 3.40
C ALA A 209 -32.81 -13.22 2.07
N LEU A 210 -31.79 -12.99 1.24
CA LEU A 210 -31.59 -13.67 -0.06
C LEU A 210 -30.71 -14.92 0.04
N GLY A 211 -30.14 -15.21 1.23
CA GLY A 211 -29.18 -16.30 1.42
C GLY A 211 -27.71 -15.91 1.20
N PHE A 212 -27.43 -14.62 0.94
CA PHE A 212 -26.08 -14.11 0.72
C PHE A 212 -25.73 -13.03 1.76
N PRO A 213 -25.47 -13.43 3.03
CA PRO A 213 -25.10 -12.47 4.05
C PRO A 213 -23.83 -11.72 3.68
N THR A 214 -23.81 -10.38 3.85
CA THR A 214 -22.67 -9.51 3.54
C THR A 214 -22.16 -8.79 4.78
N ALA A 215 -20.84 -8.65 4.87
CA ALA A 215 -20.15 -7.75 5.79
C ALA A 215 -19.99 -6.38 5.12
N ASN A 216 -20.40 -5.31 5.80
CA ASN A 216 -20.22 -3.94 5.32
C ASN A 216 -18.94 -3.38 5.91
N LEU A 217 -18.03 -2.84 5.08
CA LEU A 217 -16.80 -2.21 5.54
C LEU A 217 -17.01 -0.72 5.80
N GLY A 218 -16.71 -0.30 7.02
CA GLY A 218 -16.56 1.11 7.41
C GLY A 218 -15.10 1.46 7.66
N ASN A 219 -14.81 2.76 7.79
CA ASN A 219 -13.48 3.28 8.11
C ASN A 219 -12.39 2.81 7.11
N VAL A 220 -12.70 2.78 5.83
CA VAL A 220 -11.73 2.47 4.77
C VAL A 220 -10.95 3.73 4.43
N HIS A 221 -9.62 3.69 4.62
CA HIS A 221 -8.73 4.85 4.46
C HIS A 221 -7.92 4.83 3.15
N THR A 222 -8.14 3.82 2.30
CA THR A 222 -7.47 3.68 1.01
C THR A 222 -8.46 3.86 -0.14
N LEU A 223 -7.95 3.99 -1.36
CA LEU A 223 -8.75 4.13 -2.56
C LEU A 223 -9.75 2.96 -2.65
N VAL A 224 -11.03 3.28 -2.80
CA VAL A 224 -12.05 2.28 -3.11
C VAL A 224 -12.18 2.17 -4.63
N PRO A 225 -12.07 0.96 -5.23
CA PRO A 225 -12.23 0.77 -6.67
C PRO A 225 -13.57 1.28 -7.20
N HIS A 226 -13.70 1.41 -8.53
CA HIS A 226 -14.94 1.83 -9.17
C HIS A 226 -16.14 0.98 -8.75
N ASP A 227 -17.36 1.51 -8.89
CA ASP A 227 -18.60 0.79 -8.64
C ASP A 227 -18.67 -0.48 -9.48
N GLY A 228 -19.06 -1.60 -8.87
CA GLY A 228 -19.15 -2.89 -9.55
C GLY A 228 -19.20 -4.06 -8.58
N VAL A 229 -19.24 -5.27 -9.16
CA VAL A 229 -19.10 -6.52 -8.42
C VAL A 229 -17.76 -7.13 -8.78
N TYR A 230 -17.04 -7.58 -7.78
CA TYR A 230 -15.66 -8.08 -7.92
C TYR A 230 -15.53 -9.46 -7.29
N ALA A 231 -14.63 -10.26 -7.84
CA ALA A 231 -14.11 -11.45 -7.19
C ALA A 231 -12.84 -11.10 -6.41
N GLY A 232 -12.73 -11.70 -5.24
CA GLY A 232 -11.57 -11.48 -4.39
C GLY A 232 -11.43 -12.51 -3.27
N VAL A 233 -10.62 -12.17 -2.28
CA VAL A 233 -10.43 -12.95 -1.05
C VAL A 233 -10.57 -12.03 0.15
N ALA A 234 -11.35 -12.45 1.12
CA ALA A 234 -11.46 -11.80 2.42
C ALA A 234 -10.64 -12.55 3.48
N THR A 235 -9.88 -11.81 4.29
CA THR A 235 -9.10 -12.34 5.41
C THR A 235 -9.67 -11.76 6.71
N THR A 236 -10.10 -12.62 7.62
CA THR A 236 -10.65 -12.23 8.92
C THR A 236 -9.56 -11.85 9.92
N ALA A 237 -9.94 -11.28 11.05
CA ALA A 237 -9.01 -10.95 12.14
C ALA A 237 -8.26 -12.17 12.69
N SER A 238 -8.83 -13.38 12.58
CA SER A 238 -8.14 -14.63 12.93
C SER A 238 -7.12 -15.12 11.90
N GLY A 239 -7.01 -14.43 10.73
CA GLY A 239 -6.17 -14.85 9.63
C GLY A 239 -6.83 -15.89 8.70
N ALA A 240 -8.06 -16.31 8.95
CA ALA A 240 -8.77 -17.23 8.07
C ALA A 240 -9.16 -16.53 6.75
N ARG A 241 -9.01 -17.24 5.63
CA ARG A 241 -9.20 -16.70 4.28
C ARG A 241 -10.39 -17.36 3.59
N TYR A 242 -11.21 -16.54 2.96
CA TYR A 242 -12.42 -16.95 2.26
C TYR A 242 -12.49 -16.34 0.88
N GLY A 243 -12.96 -17.08 -0.12
CA GLY A 243 -13.37 -16.46 -1.38
C GLY A 243 -14.44 -15.42 -1.10
N ALA A 244 -14.40 -14.30 -1.81
CA ALA A 244 -15.26 -13.16 -1.54
C ALA A 244 -15.89 -12.59 -2.81
N ALA A 245 -17.23 -12.47 -2.81
CA ALA A 245 -17.95 -11.62 -3.76
C ALA A 245 -18.06 -10.23 -3.13
N ILE A 246 -17.52 -9.23 -3.83
CA ILE A 246 -17.37 -7.87 -3.29
C ILE A 246 -18.22 -6.92 -4.14
N HIS A 247 -19.18 -6.27 -3.51
CA HIS A 247 -19.97 -5.23 -4.15
C HIS A 247 -19.43 -3.86 -3.71
N VAL A 248 -19.09 -3.03 -4.68
CA VAL A 248 -18.75 -1.61 -4.48
C VAL A 248 -19.84 -0.77 -5.13
N GLY A 249 -20.46 0.10 -4.36
CA GLY A 249 -21.54 0.94 -4.85
C GLY A 249 -21.69 2.25 -4.08
N LYS A 250 -22.51 3.16 -4.60
CA LYS A 250 -22.78 4.43 -3.93
C LYS A 250 -23.71 4.20 -2.74
N ASN A 251 -23.38 4.83 -1.62
CA ASN A 251 -24.29 4.87 -0.48
C ASN A 251 -25.40 5.90 -0.74
N LEU A 252 -26.60 5.43 -1.02
CA LEU A 252 -27.76 6.29 -1.25
C LEU A 252 -28.30 6.93 0.04
N THR A 253 -27.76 6.56 1.21
CA THR A 253 -28.33 6.92 2.53
C THR A 253 -27.54 7.99 3.27
N PHE A 254 -26.24 8.17 3.07
CA PHE A 254 -25.41 9.05 3.90
C PHE A 254 -24.74 10.23 3.20
N SER A 255 -24.27 10.11 2.02
CA SER A 255 -23.88 11.22 1.12
C SER A 255 -23.60 10.63 -0.25
N ALA A 256 -23.91 11.35 -1.30
CA ALA A 256 -23.77 10.87 -2.70
C ALA A 256 -22.32 10.65 -3.13
N THR A 257 -21.34 10.88 -2.26
CA THR A 257 -19.90 10.83 -2.53
C THR A 257 -19.19 9.63 -1.92
N GLU A 258 -19.77 8.95 -0.92
CA GLU A 258 -19.13 7.81 -0.28
C GLU A 258 -19.58 6.49 -0.90
N ARG A 259 -18.61 5.65 -1.27
CA ARG A 259 -18.83 4.27 -1.72
C ARG A 259 -18.93 3.34 -0.54
N THR A 260 -19.86 2.36 -0.61
CA THR A 260 -19.94 1.23 0.33
C THR A 260 -19.26 0.03 -0.25
N ILE A 261 -18.65 -0.77 0.61
CA ILE A 261 -18.07 -2.07 0.25
C ILE A 261 -18.82 -3.13 1.04
N GLU A 262 -19.55 -3.97 0.33
CA GLU A 262 -20.27 -5.12 0.88
C GLU A 262 -19.58 -6.40 0.46
N VAL A 263 -19.23 -7.26 1.39
CA VAL A 263 -18.41 -8.46 1.15
C VAL A 263 -19.19 -9.70 1.59
N HIS A 264 -19.51 -10.56 0.64
CA HIS A 264 -20.03 -11.90 0.91
C HIS A 264 -18.87 -12.89 0.97
N LEU A 265 -18.60 -13.45 2.16
CA LEU A 265 -17.54 -14.45 2.37
C LEU A 265 -18.12 -15.86 2.11
N LEU A 266 -17.58 -16.57 1.14
CA LEU A 266 -18.05 -17.89 0.74
C LEU A 266 -17.79 -18.92 1.84
N GLY A 267 -18.86 -19.58 2.29
CA GLY A 267 -18.77 -20.63 3.31
C GLY A 267 -18.48 -20.13 4.72
N PHE A 268 -18.43 -18.81 4.95
CA PHE A 268 -18.24 -18.28 6.30
C PHE A 268 -19.52 -18.39 7.13
N THR A 269 -19.36 -18.86 8.36
CA THR A 269 -20.41 -18.85 9.37
C THR A 269 -19.88 -18.22 10.64
N GLY A 270 -20.56 -17.21 11.16
CA GLY A 270 -20.15 -16.50 12.37
C GLY A 270 -20.52 -15.03 12.36
N ASP A 271 -19.96 -14.29 13.31
CA ASP A 271 -20.14 -12.85 13.47
C ASP A 271 -18.80 -12.13 13.24
N LEU A 272 -18.84 -11.10 12.40
CA LEU A 272 -17.69 -10.25 12.06
C LEU A 272 -17.84 -8.80 12.55
N TYR A 273 -18.97 -8.45 13.17
CA TYR A 273 -19.20 -7.07 13.60
C TYR A 273 -18.11 -6.55 14.53
N GLY A 274 -17.64 -5.34 14.25
CA GLY A 274 -16.56 -4.69 14.99
C GLY A 274 -15.16 -5.24 14.68
N GLN A 275 -15.05 -6.33 13.94
CA GLN A 275 -13.75 -6.91 13.58
C GLN A 275 -13.16 -6.24 12.34
N LEU A 276 -11.84 -6.25 12.24
CA LEU A 276 -11.13 -5.84 11.04
C LEU A 276 -11.27 -6.93 9.96
N LEU A 277 -11.65 -6.52 8.76
CA LEU A 277 -11.70 -7.39 7.58
C LEU A 277 -10.79 -6.80 6.50
N GLN A 278 -9.91 -7.64 5.96
CA GLN A 278 -9.04 -7.31 4.84
C GLN A 278 -9.60 -7.94 3.57
N VAL A 279 -9.69 -7.18 2.49
CA VAL A 279 -10.32 -7.61 1.25
C VAL A 279 -9.41 -7.35 0.07
N GLU A 280 -8.94 -8.42 -0.56
CA GLU A 280 -8.13 -8.40 -1.78
C GLU A 280 -9.05 -8.47 -3.00
N PHE A 281 -8.82 -7.59 -3.97
CA PHE A 281 -9.57 -7.52 -5.23
C PHE A 281 -8.76 -8.18 -6.34
N PHE A 282 -9.36 -9.13 -7.08
CA PHE A 282 -8.67 -9.80 -8.17
C PHE A 282 -9.20 -9.43 -9.53
N GLN A 283 -10.51 -9.43 -9.71
CA GLN A 283 -11.16 -9.18 -11.00
C GLN A 283 -12.52 -8.52 -10.82
N ARG A 284 -12.85 -7.57 -11.69
CA ARG A 284 -14.20 -7.03 -11.83
C ARG A 284 -15.03 -8.03 -12.63
N LEU A 285 -16.13 -8.48 -12.06
CA LEU A 285 -17.05 -9.43 -12.71
C LEU A 285 -18.05 -8.70 -13.61
N ARG A 286 -18.60 -7.59 -13.11
CA ARG A 286 -19.61 -6.79 -13.83
C ARG A 286 -19.80 -5.41 -13.19
N SER A 287 -20.55 -4.57 -13.92
CA SER A 287 -21.08 -3.31 -13.37
C SER A 287 -22.24 -3.58 -12.40
N THR A 288 -22.58 -2.57 -11.60
CA THR A 288 -23.83 -2.60 -10.83
C THR A 288 -25.01 -2.39 -11.77
N GLU A 289 -26.04 -3.20 -11.62
CA GLU A 289 -27.27 -3.13 -12.42
C GLU A 289 -28.51 -3.27 -11.53
N LYS A 290 -29.66 -2.81 -12.06
CA LYS A 290 -30.97 -3.00 -11.43
C LYS A 290 -31.59 -4.29 -11.94
N PHE A 291 -32.21 -5.03 -11.06
CA PHE A 291 -32.88 -6.29 -11.40
C PHE A 291 -34.40 -6.13 -11.34
N ASP A 292 -35.10 -6.76 -12.28
CA ASP A 292 -36.59 -6.72 -12.38
C ASP A 292 -37.28 -7.65 -11.37
N GLY A 293 -36.63 -7.95 -10.27
CA GLY A 293 -37.20 -8.75 -9.18
C GLY A 293 -36.18 -9.52 -8.37
N VAL A 294 -36.66 -10.13 -7.32
CA VAL A 294 -35.85 -10.88 -6.34
C VAL A 294 -35.20 -12.11 -6.96
N GLU A 295 -35.93 -12.81 -7.84
CA GLU A 295 -35.43 -14.04 -8.44
C GLU A 295 -34.29 -13.78 -9.44
N ALA A 296 -34.41 -12.77 -10.30
CA ALA A 296 -33.34 -12.37 -11.23
C ALA A 296 -32.07 -11.93 -10.45
N LEU A 297 -32.24 -11.20 -9.33
CA LEU A 297 -31.12 -10.85 -8.45
C LEU A 297 -30.49 -12.10 -7.84
N ARG A 298 -31.28 -13.08 -7.38
CA ARG A 298 -30.78 -14.31 -6.78
C ARG A 298 -29.99 -15.16 -7.78
N GLU A 299 -30.48 -15.31 -9.00
CA GLU A 299 -29.78 -16.03 -10.07
C GLU A 299 -28.42 -15.38 -10.37
N GLN A 300 -28.39 -14.07 -10.47
CA GLN A 300 -27.14 -13.35 -10.70
C GLN A 300 -26.16 -13.49 -9.54
N LEU A 301 -26.61 -13.42 -8.28
CA LEU A 301 -25.75 -13.64 -7.11
C LEU A 301 -25.16 -15.05 -7.09
N HIS A 302 -25.94 -16.08 -7.50
CA HIS A 302 -25.40 -17.44 -7.67
C HIS A 302 -24.33 -17.51 -8.76
N ALA A 303 -24.54 -16.88 -9.90
CA ALA A 303 -23.54 -16.83 -10.98
C ALA A 303 -22.25 -16.13 -10.52
N ASP A 304 -22.38 -15.01 -9.81
CA ASP A 304 -21.22 -14.29 -9.22
C ASP A 304 -20.45 -15.20 -8.26
N VAL A 305 -21.13 -15.93 -7.37
CA VAL A 305 -20.49 -16.87 -6.41
C VAL A 305 -19.74 -17.99 -7.14
N VAL A 306 -20.33 -18.61 -8.16
CA VAL A 306 -19.65 -19.65 -8.96
C VAL A 306 -18.37 -19.11 -9.60
N HIS A 307 -18.40 -17.87 -10.09
CA HIS A 307 -17.23 -17.21 -10.66
C HIS A 307 -16.16 -16.97 -9.61
N VAL A 308 -16.54 -16.45 -8.43
CA VAL A 308 -15.65 -16.25 -7.28
C VAL A 308 -15.00 -17.57 -6.85
N GLU A 309 -15.75 -18.66 -6.76
CA GLU A 309 -15.22 -19.97 -6.40
C GLU A 309 -14.11 -20.43 -7.34
N SER A 310 -14.30 -20.25 -8.65
CA SER A 310 -13.31 -20.62 -9.65
C SER A 310 -11.99 -19.85 -9.50
N LEU A 311 -12.08 -18.53 -9.24
CA LEU A 311 -10.92 -17.65 -9.08
C LEU A 311 -10.25 -17.80 -7.70
N SER A 312 -11.05 -17.99 -6.65
CA SER A 312 -10.52 -18.07 -5.29
C SER A 312 -9.78 -19.37 -5.01
N ARG A 313 -10.17 -20.50 -5.61
CA ARG A 313 -9.42 -21.77 -5.53
C ARG A 313 -7.95 -21.61 -5.91
N LEU A 314 -7.64 -20.72 -6.84
CA LEU A 314 -6.29 -20.41 -7.28
C LEU A 314 -5.51 -19.50 -6.28
N ASN A 315 -6.21 -18.76 -5.41
CA ASN A 315 -5.63 -17.67 -4.63
C ASN A 315 -5.77 -17.84 -3.10
N VAL A 316 -6.78 -18.57 -2.59
CA VAL A 316 -6.97 -18.78 -1.14
C VAL A 316 -5.79 -19.56 -0.53
N GLY A 317 -5.22 -20.51 -1.26
CA GLY A 317 -4.09 -21.33 -0.81
C GLY A 317 -2.71 -20.69 -0.97
N LYS A 318 -2.59 -19.55 -1.65
CA LYS A 318 -1.30 -18.86 -1.75
C LYS A 318 -0.99 -18.20 -0.41
N PRO A 319 0.21 -18.43 0.17
CA PRO A 319 0.61 -17.69 1.35
C PRO A 319 0.55 -16.20 1.00
N GLN A 320 -0.21 -15.44 1.76
CA GLN A 320 0.15 -14.02 1.92
C GLN A 320 1.58 -14.00 2.46
N THR A 321 2.31 -12.91 2.20
CA THR A 321 3.52 -12.64 2.96
C THR A 321 3.31 -13.16 4.37
N GLN A 322 3.99 -14.28 4.70
CA GLN A 322 3.87 -14.91 6.03
C GLN A 322 3.90 -13.78 7.02
N GLY A 323 2.93 -13.76 7.92
CA GLY A 323 2.65 -12.62 8.78
C GLY A 323 3.93 -12.09 9.37
N VAL A 324 4.39 -11.00 8.78
CA VAL A 324 5.52 -10.24 9.27
C VAL A 324 5.09 -9.75 10.62
N SER A 325 5.61 -10.36 11.69
CA SER A 325 5.37 -9.86 13.05
C SER A 325 5.97 -8.45 13.08
N LEU A 326 5.11 -7.44 12.90
CA LEU A 326 5.55 -6.06 12.95
C LEU A 326 5.75 -5.65 14.39
N SER A 327 6.98 -5.45 14.79
CA SER A 327 7.27 -4.56 15.91
C SER A 327 7.30 -3.11 15.40
N SER A 328 6.70 -2.20 16.13
CA SER A 328 6.80 -0.78 15.85
C SER A 328 7.33 -0.05 17.07
N THR A 329 8.37 0.77 16.88
CA THR A 329 8.98 1.57 17.95
C THR A 329 9.02 3.03 17.52
N ARG A 330 8.66 3.94 18.41
CA ARG A 330 8.86 5.38 18.17
C ARG A 330 10.32 5.71 18.33
N PHE A 331 10.84 6.58 17.49
CA PHE A 331 12.17 7.13 17.62
C PHE A 331 12.10 8.66 17.67
N SER A 332 12.89 9.23 18.58
CA SER A 332 13.20 10.66 18.62
C SER A 332 14.54 10.85 17.93
N GLY A 333 14.59 11.75 16.97
CA GLY A 333 15.80 12.04 16.21
C GLY A 333 16.91 12.69 17.01
#